data_33555396356ccea07fb5a093fbbeff37
#
_entry.id   33555396356ccea07fb5a093fbbeff37
#
_cell.length_a   1.000
_cell.length_b   1.000
_cell.length_c   1.000
_cell.angle_alpha   90.00
_cell.angle_beta   90.00
_cell.angle_gamma   90.00
#
_symmetry.space_group_name_H-M   'P 1'
#
loop_
_entity.id
_entity.type
_entity.pdbx_description
1 polymer ?
#
loop_
_entity_poly.entity_id
_entity_poly.type
_entity_poly.pdbx_seq_one_letter_code
_entity_poly.pdbx_strand_id
1 'polypeptide(L)'
;MVKAGGIFFMRTGSLTCNRDKVYCSMKFLIAGLGNPGPEYELTRHNIGFLTLDRMADVHKFDFTTQRLADKAEFKFKGKQIHLIKPNTFMNLSGKAIAYWLQELKIPKENLLVILDDLALPFGSQRLKTKGSSAGHNGLKNIELVFNGQEYSRLRMGIGNDFSKGQQVDFVLSNFNKEEFEALPAIMDKAVETTLSFCTIGVERTMNFFNQ
;
A
#
# COMPACT_ATOMS: atom_id res chain seq x y z
N MET A 1 52.94 -62.76 -16.04
CA MET A 1 52.13 -62.74 -14.79
C MET A 1 52.70 -61.71 -13.86
N VAL A 2 52.05 -60.62 -13.63
CA VAL A 2 51.97 -59.86 -12.38
C VAL A 2 51.11 -58.63 -12.66
N LYS A 3 50.06 -58.52 -11.88
CA LYS A 3 49.01 -57.43 -11.94
C LYS A 3 49.57 -56.16 -11.35
N ALA A 4 49.45 -55.05 -12.07
CA ALA A 4 49.66 -53.68 -11.54
C ALA A 4 48.36 -53.16 -10.89
N GLY A 5 48.44 -52.81 -9.61
CA GLY A 5 47.38 -52.17 -8.85
C GLY A 5 47.22 -50.69 -9.20
N GLY A 6 46.01 -50.33 -9.64
CA GLY A 6 45.68 -48.91 -9.85
C GLY A 6 45.24 -48.25 -8.55
N ILE A 7 45.92 -47.17 -8.19
CA ILE A 7 45.57 -46.30 -7.07
C ILE A 7 44.52 -45.34 -7.55
N PHE A 8 43.31 -45.43 -6.95
CA PHE A 8 42.19 -44.52 -7.21
C PHE A 8 42.34 -43.28 -6.34
N PHE A 9 42.69 -42.15 -6.96
CA PHE A 9 42.71 -40.85 -6.29
C PHE A 9 41.30 -40.29 -6.17
N MET A 10 40.75 -40.34 -4.98
CA MET A 10 39.52 -39.62 -4.68
C MET A 10 39.83 -38.12 -4.65
N ARG A 11 39.32 -37.38 -5.63
CA ARG A 11 39.24 -35.90 -5.57
C ARG A 11 38.21 -35.50 -4.51
N THR A 12 38.69 -34.99 -3.39
CA THR A 12 37.90 -34.27 -2.42
C THR A 12 37.51 -32.93 -3.04
N GLY A 13 36.29 -32.88 -3.61
CA GLY A 13 35.68 -31.62 -4.03
C GLY A 13 35.38 -30.78 -2.80
N SER A 14 36.13 -29.69 -2.61
CA SER A 14 35.78 -28.67 -1.64
C SER A 14 34.43 -28.03 -2.02
N LEU A 15 33.41 -28.32 -1.25
CA LEU A 15 32.13 -27.58 -1.26
C LEU A 15 32.45 -26.15 -0.79
N THR A 16 32.76 -25.26 -1.72
CA THR A 16 32.71 -23.83 -1.44
C THR A 16 31.29 -23.43 -1.17
N CYS A 17 30.95 -23.25 0.11
CA CYS A 17 29.74 -22.65 0.56
C CYS A 17 29.65 -21.21 0.04
N ASN A 18 28.91 -21.01 -1.04
CA ASN A 18 28.67 -19.68 -1.61
C ASN A 18 27.80 -18.89 -0.61
N ARG A 19 28.42 -18.04 0.21
CA ARG A 19 27.78 -17.20 1.24
C ARG A 19 27.12 -15.95 0.68
N ASP A 20 26.92 -15.85 -0.60
CA ASP A 20 26.18 -14.74 -1.22
C ASP A 20 24.68 -15.06 -1.29
N LYS A 21 24.07 -15.32 -0.13
CA LYS A 21 22.63 -15.06 0.00
C LYS A 21 22.46 -13.55 -0.04
N VAL A 22 22.29 -13.01 -1.24
CA VAL A 22 21.67 -11.70 -1.43
C VAL A 22 20.33 -11.78 -0.70
N TYR A 23 20.25 -11.20 0.50
CA TYR A 23 19.00 -10.99 1.19
C TYR A 23 18.17 -10.05 0.32
N CYS A 24 17.41 -10.61 -0.61
CA CYS A 24 16.44 -9.85 -1.38
C CYS A 24 15.42 -9.31 -0.36
N SER A 25 15.58 -8.05 0.05
CA SER A 25 14.65 -7.40 0.95
C SER A 25 13.26 -7.48 0.33
N MET A 26 12.31 -8.05 1.07
CA MET A 26 10.91 -8.14 0.59
C MET A 26 10.37 -6.73 0.37
N LYS A 27 9.87 -6.48 -0.84
CA LYS A 27 9.36 -5.18 -1.26
C LYS A 27 7.85 -5.12 -1.11
N PHE A 28 7.35 -3.97 -0.69
CA PHE A 28 5.92 -3.66 -0.61
C PHE A 28 5.62 -2.39 -1.40
N LEU A 29 4.43 -2.31 -1.97
CA LEU A 29 3.88 -1.10 -2.56
C LEU A 29 2.66 -0.66 -1.76
N ILE A 30 2.70 0.57 -1.25
CA ILE A 30 1.58 1.21 -0.57
C ILE A 30 1.08 2.34 -1.46
N ALA A 31 -0.16 2.24 -1.90
CA ALA A 31 -0.79 3.25 -2.74
C ALA A 31 -1.87 3.99 -1.93
N GLY A 32 -1.64 5.24 -1.61
CA GLY A 32 -2.70 6.13 -1.14
C GLY A 32 -3.55 6.59 -2.32
N LEU A 33 -4.87 6.55 -2.21
CA LEU A 33 -5.75 7.11 -3.23
C LEU A 33 -6.11 8.56 -2.91
N GLY A 34 -6.23 9.36 -3.95
CA GLY A 34 -6.58 10.78 -3.91
C GLY A 34 -6.63 11.37 -5.31
N ASN A 35 -7.02 12.64 -5.40
CA ASN A 35 -6.95 13.46 -6.61
C ASN A 35 -5.78 14.44 -6.50
N PRO A 36 -5.03 14.68 -7.58
CA PRO A 36 -4.00 15.71 -7.61
C PRO A 36 -4.64 17.10 -7.70
N GLY A 37 -3.97 18.09 -7.13
CA GLY A 37 -4.38 19.50 -7.17
C GLY A 37 -4.67 20.07 -5.78
N PRO A 38 -4.34 21.37 -5.58
CA PRO A 38 -4.49 22.03 -4.28
C PRO A 38 -5.96 22.07 -3.80
N GLU A 39 -6.92 22.07 -4.72
CA GLU A 39 -8.35 22.07 -4.41
C GLU A 39 -8.84 20.76 -3.77
N TYR A 40 -8.08 19.66 -3.92
CA TYR A 40 -8.42 18.34 -3.36
C TYR A 40 -7.61 17.98 -2.13
N GLU A 41 -6.58 18.75 -1.78
CA GLU A 41 -5.55 18.39 -0.80
C GLU A 41 -6.13 17.94 0.55
N LEU A 42 -7.14 18.65 1.05
CA LEU A 42 -7.77 18.38 2.35
C LEU A 42 -9.14 17.73 2.24
N THR A 43 -9.53 17.22 1.07
CA THR A 43 -10.81 16.57 0.89
C THR A 43 -10.85 15.16 1.52
N ARG A 44 -12.04 14.69 1.86
CA ARG A 44 -12.25 13.34 2.39
C ARG A 44 -11.73 12.26 1.44
N HIS A 45 -11.87 12.49 0.12
CA HIS A 45 -11.40 11.55 -0.91
C HIS A 45 -9.87 11.43 -0.96
N ASN A 46 -9.15 12.39 -0.38
CA ASN A 46 -7.70 12.40 -0.30
C ASN A 46 -7.14 11.80 0.99
N ILE A 47 -7.97 11.15 1.84
CA ILE A 47 -7.48 10.56 3.10
C ILE A 47 -6.35 9.54 2.88
N GLY A 48 -6.31 8.88 1.72
CA GLY A 48 -5.20 8.00 1.34
C GLY A 48 -3.90 8.78 1.16
N PHE A 49 -3.92 9.94 0.49
CA PHE A 49 -2.76 10.83 0.35
C PHE A 49 -2.32 11.37 1.71
N LEU A 50 -3.25 11.92 2.49
CA LEU A 50 -2.99 12.45 3.82
C LEU A 50 -2.33 11.41 4.75
N THR A 51 -2.75 10.16 4.67
CA THR A 51 -2.13 9.06 5.44
C THR A 51 -0.68 8.82 5.02
N LEU A 52 -0.37 8.87 3.73
CA LEU A 52 1.01 8.73 3.26
C LEU A 52 1.87 9.94 3.61
N ASP A 53 1.32 11.15 3.58
CA ASP A 53 2.01 12.37 4.03
C ASP A 53 2.31 12.29 5.54
N ARG A 54 1.35 11.83 6.35
CA ARG A 54 1.58 11.56 7.77
C ARG A 54 2.69 10.52 7.99
N MET A 55 2.73 9.48 7.18
CA MET A 55 3.80 8.49 7.24
C MET A 55 5.16 9.10 6.90
N ALA A 56 5.22 10.00 5.91
CA ALA A 56 6.43 10.73 5.54
C ALA A 56 6.93 11.61 6.69
N ASP A 57 6.03 12.33 7.35
CA ASP A 57 6.35 13.15 8.51
C ASP A 57 6.93 12.35 9.67
N VAL A 58 6.32 11.19 9.99
CA VAL A 58 6.75 10.34 11.10
C VAL A 58 8.10 9.66 10.80
N HIS A 59 8.29 9.17 9.57
CA HIS A 59 9.48 8.40 9.19
C HIS A 59 10.56 9.22 8.49
N LYS A 60 10.34 10.55 8.30
CA LYS A 60 11.30 11.53 7.76
C LYS A 60 11.83 11.15 6.38
N PHE A 61 10.92 10.99 5.43
CA PHE A 61 11.24 10.84 4.02
C PHE A 61 10.37 11.80 3.18
N ASP A 62 10.82 12.10 1.96
CA ASP A 62 10.14 13.00 1.06
C ASP A 62 9.60 12.27 -0.17
N PHE A 63 8.50 12.77 -0.72
CA PHE A 63 7.98 12.35 -2.01
C PHE A 63 8.67 13.10 -3.14
N THR A 64 8.91 12.41 -4.25
CA THR A 64 9.44 12.98 -5.49
C THR A 64 8.49 12.66 -6.63
N THR A 65 8.19 13.66 -7.46
CA THR A 65 7.32 13.47 -8.63
C THR A 65 8.02 12.61 -9.66
N GLN A 66 7.37 11.52 -10.02
CA GLN A 66 7.82 10.56 -11.01
C GLN A 66 6.68 10.24 -11.99
N ARG A 67 6.91 9.25 -12.88
CA ARG A 67 5.89 8.87 -13.86
C ARG A 67 4.64 8.33 -13.16
N LEU A 68 3.49 8.94 -13.39
CA LEU A 68 2.16 8.57 -12.91
C LEU A 68 1.95 8.67 -11.38
N ALA A 69 2.94 9.06 -10.60
CA ALA A 69 2.78 9.22 -9.16
C ALA A 69 3.89 10.06 -8.53
N ASP A 70 3.58 10.68 -7.40
CA ASP A 70 4.61 11.07 -6.45
C ASP A 70 5.01 9.82 -5.65
N LYS A 71 6.32 9.55 -5.63
CA LYS A 71 6.89 8.33 -5.05
C LYS A 71 7.86 8.65 -3.92
N ALA A 72 7.78 7.84 -2.89
CA ALA A 72 8.78 7.78 -1.83
C ALA A 72 9.17 6.32 -1.54
N GLU A 73 10.27 6.13 -0.81
CA GLU A 73 10.65 4.81 -0.31
C GLU A 73 11.48 4.92 0.97
N PHE A 74 11.30 3.95 1.84
CA PHE A 74 12.14 3.82 3.03
C PHE A 74 12.26 2.36 3.45
N LYS A 75 13.18 2.09 4.37
CA LYS A 75 13.39 0.75 4.94
C LYS A 75 12.82 0.68 6.34
N PHE A 76 12.03 -0.36 6.62
CA PHE A 76 11.48 -0.60 7.94
C PHE A 76 11.57 -2.08 8.30
N LYS A 77 12.20 -2.42 9.43
CA LYS A 77 12.39 -3.80 9.92
C LYS A 77 12.83 -4.78 8.82
N GLY A 78 13.81 -4.39 7.99
CA GLY A 78 14.34 -5.22 6.93
C GLY A 78 13.45 -5.35 5.68
N LYS A 79 12.34 -4.64 5.61
CA LYS A 79 11.47 -4.54 4.43
C LYS A 79 11.75 -3.25 3.68
N GLN A 80 11.63 -3.28 2.35
CA GLN A 80 11.68 -2.10 1.51
C GLN A 80 10.24 -1.69 1.18
N ILE A 81 9.82 -0.52 1.65
CA ILE A 81 8.47 -0.02 1.49
C ILE A 81 8.51 1.12 0.48
N HIS A 82 7.82 0.93 -0.65
CA HIS A 82 7.59 1.95 -1.66
C HIS A 82 6.20 2.52 -1.48
N LEU A 83 6.08 3.83 -1.54
CA LEU A 83 4.80 4.55 -1.40
C LEU A 83 4.54 5.34 -2.66
N ILE A 84 3.29 5.35 -3.09
CA ILE A 84 2.87 6.16 -4.24
C ILE A 84 1.58 6.92 -3.93
N LYS A 85 1.56 8.19 -4.33
CA LYS A 85 0.36 9.02 -4.48
C LYS A 85 0.14 9.20 -5.99
N PRO A 86 -0.82 8.50 -6.64
CA PRO A 86 -1.08 8.65 -8.06
C PRO A 86 -1.32 10.13 -8.43
N ASN A 87 -0.55 10.66 -9.39
CA ASN A 87 -0.77 12.01 -9.91
C ASN A 87 -1.75 12.02 -11.10
N THR A 88 -2.62 11.02 -11.14
CA THR A 88 -3.77 10.89 -12.01
C THR A 88 -5.05 11.12 -11.20
N PHE A 89 -6.14 11.52 -11.86
CA PHE A 89 -7.43 11.56 -11.17
C PHE A 89 -7.83 10.17 -10.65
N MET A 90 -8.68 10.16 -9.62
CA MET A 90 -9.12 8.96 -8.89
C MET A 90 -9.53 7.82 -9.84
N ASN A 91 -10.28 8.11 -10.89
CA ASN A 91 -10.77 7.12 -11.86
C ASN A 91 -9.67 6.53 -12.78
N LEU A 92 -8.42 6.91 -12.62
CA LEU A 92 -7.25 6.38 -13.34
C LEU A 92 -6.18 5.80 -12.40
N SER A 93 -6.45 5.67 -11.11
CA SER A 93 -5.50 5.20 -10.09
C SER A 93 -4.95 3.80 -10.37
N GLY A 94 -5.76 2.91 -10.92
CA GLY A 94 -5.34 1.54 -11.26
C GLY A 94 -4.20 1.50 -12.27
N LYS A 95 -4.17 2.44 -13.23
CA LYS A 95 -3.09 2.54 -14.22
C LYS A 95 -1.74 2.86 -13.56
N ALA A 96 -1.74 3.80 -12.61
CA ALA A 96 -0.53 4.17 -11.88
C ALA A 96 -0.03 3.01 -10.99
N ILE A 97 -0.94 2.35 -10.28
CA ILE A 97 -0.60 1.22 -9.40
C ILE A 97 -0.03 0.05 -10.21
N ALA A 98 -0.67 -0.32 -11.33
CA ALA A 98 -0.18 -1.40 -12.19
C ALA A 98 1.21 -1.10 -12.76
N TYR A 99 1.44 0.14 -13.22
CA TYR A 99 2.75 0.57 -13.69
C TYR A 99 3.83 0.37 -12.61
N TRP A 100 3.58 0.83 -11.38
CA TRP A 100 4.57 0.75 -10.30
C TRP A 100 4.79 -0.66 -9.76
N LEU A 101 3.76 -1.53 -9.74
CA LEU A 101 3.95 -2.95 -9.42
C LEU A 101 4.89 -3.62 -10.43
N GLN A 102 4.71 -3.34 -11.72
CA GLN A 102 5.54 -3.88 -12.79
C GLN A 102 6.97 -3.33 -12.73
N GLU A 103 7.11 -2.02 -12.62
CA GLU A 103 8.40 -1.32 -12.59
C GLU A 103 9.28 -1.79 -11.42
N LEU A 104 8.69 -1.90 -10.23
CA LEU A 104 9.39 -2.32 -9.01
C LEU A 104 9.49 -3.84 -8.86
N LYS A 105 8.82 -4.60 -9.76
CA LYS A 105 8.71 -6.07 -9.69
C LYS A 105 8.15 -6.52 -8.34
N ILE A 106 7.06 -5.88 -7.90
CA ILE A 106 6.37 -6.19 -6.64
C ILE A 106 5.15 -7.04 -6.96
N PRO A 107 4.99 -8.21 -6.34
CA PRO A 107 3.81 -9.04 -6.54
C PRO A 107 2.56 -8.39 -5.91
N LYS A 108 1.38 -8.69 -6.45
CA LYS A 108 0.09 -8.09 -6.01
C LYS A 108 -0.23 -8.35 -4.54
N GLU A 109 0.23 -9.44 -3.98
CA GLU A 109 0.07 -9.81 -2.57
C GLU A 109 0.77 -8.82 -1.62
N ASN A 110 1.80 -8.12 -2.11
CA ASN A 110 2.54 -7.10 -1.37
C ASN A 110 2.05 -5.67 -1.67
N LEU A 111 0.89 -5.53 -2.33
CA LEU A 111 0.19 -4.26 -2.52
C LEU A 111 -0.77 -4.00 -1.36
N LEU A 112 -0.77 -2.78 -0.84
CA LEU A 112 -1.83 -2.24 0.02
C LEU A 112 -2.33 -0.93 -0.57
N VAL A 113 -3.64 -0.82 -0.75
CA VAL A 113 -4.32 0.40 -1.21
C VAL A 113 -5.03 1.05 -0.02
N ILE A 114 -4.74 2.32 0.25
CA ILE A 114 -5.39 3.12 1.32
C ILE A 114 -6.39 4.07 0.67
N LEU A 115 -7.63 4.06 1.16
CA LEU A 115 -8.74 4.83 0.56
C LEU A 115 -9.81 5.20 1.58
N ASP A 116 -10.65 6.17 1.22
CA ASP A 116 -11.86 6.53 1.95
C ASP A 116 -12.98 5.50 1.78
N ASP A 117 -13.85 5.42 2.78
CA ASP A 117 -15.00 4.52 2.76
C ASP A 117 -16.21 5.11 3.45
N LEU A 118 -17.29 5.28 2.68
CA LEU A 118 -18.58 5.81 3.14
C LEU A 118 -19.37 4.83 4.03
N ALA A 119 -19.10 3.53 3.93
CA ALA A 119 -19.82 2.52 4.70
C ALA A 119 -19.26 2.31 6.11
N LEU A 120 -18.16 2.99 6.44
CA LEU A 120 -17.55 2.95 7.77
C LEU A 120 -17.75 4.28 8.50
N PRO A 121 -18.03 4.24 9.81
CA PRO A 121 -18.07 5.45 10.62
C PRO A 121 -16.76 6.23 10.52
N PHE A 122 -16.84 7.56 10.62
CA PHE A 122 -15.65 8.41 10.66
C PHE A 122 -14.66 7.95 11.74
N GLY A 123 -13.38 7.92 11.41
CA GLY A 123 -12.31 7.50 12.32
C GLY A 123 -12.12 5.99 12.47
N SER A 124 -13.05 5.17 11.97
CA SER A 124 -12.86 3.72 11.93
C SER A 124 -12.01 3.31 10.72
N GLN A 125 -11.39 2.14 10.81
CA GLN A 125 -10.65 1.57 9.69
C GLN A 125 -10.88 0.07 9.56
N ARG A 126 -10.73 -0.46 8.35
CA ARG A 126 -10.83 -1.89 8.10
C ARG A 126 -9.92 -2.36 6.97
N LEU A 127 -9.02 -3.27 7.29
CA LEU A 127 -8.18 -3.97 6.33
C LEU A 127 -8.95 -5.16 5.73
N LYS A 128 -8.94 -5.29 4.39
CA LYS A 128 -9.52 -6.42 3.65
C LYS A 128 -8.61 -6.86 2.52
N THR A 129 -8.64 -8.15 2.19
CA THR A 129 -7.86 -8.75 1.09
C THR A 129 -8.62 -8.81 -0.22
N LYS A 130 -9.95 -8.64 -0.18
CA LYS A 130 -10.85 -8.66 -1.35
C LYS A 130 -12.13 -7.89 -1.07
N GLY A 131 -12.87 -7.56 -2.11
CA GLY A 131 -14.18 -6.95 -2.03
C GLY A 131 -14.49 -6.08 -3.25
N SER A 132 -15.77 -5.78 -3.46
CA SER A 132 -16.21 -4.90 -4.55
C SER A 132 -15.79 -3.44 -4.30
N SER A 133 -15.82 -2.65 -5.36
CA SER A 133 -15.55 -1.20 -5.32
C SER A 133 -16.56 -0.40 -4.51
N ALA A 134 -17.75 -0.94 -4.25
CA ALA A 134 -18.85 -0.25 -3.53
C ALA A 134 -19.12 1.18 -4.03
N GLY A 135 -18.94 1.41 -5.32
CA GLY A 135 -19.13 2.73 -5.93
C GLY A 135 -17.87 3.62 -5.99
N HIS A 136 -16.81 3.30 -5.28
CA HIS A 136 -15.58 4.09 -5.25
C HIS A 136 -14.85 4.04 -6.60
N ASN A 137 -14.69 5.19 -7.26
CA ASN A 137 -14.15 5.26 -8.63
C ASN A 137 -12.71 4.76 -8.77
N GLY A 138 -11.86 5.00 -7.77
CA GLY A 138 -10.49 4.46 -7.74
C GLY A 138 -10.47 2.94 -7.71
N LEU A 139 -11.29 2.33 -6.86
CA LEU A 139 -11.40 0.86 -6.79
C LEU A 139 -11.98 0.27 -8.07
N LYS A 140 -13.00 0.91 -8.69
CA LYS A 140 -13.53 0.47 -10.00
C LYS A 140 -12.44 0.41 -11.05
N ASN A 141 -11.57 1.42 -11.11
CA ASN A 141 -10.47 1.44 -12.08
C ASN A 141 -9.40 0.39 -11.76
N ILE A 142 -9.06 0.18 -10.48
CA ILE A 142 -8.14 -0.88 -10.06
C ILE A 142 -8.70 -2.26 -10.44
N GLU A 143 -9.99 -2.52 -10.15
CA GLU A 143 -10.67 -3.76 -10.50
C GLU A 143 -10.65 -4.04 -12.01
N LEU A 144 -10.86 -2.99 -12.82
CA LEU A 144 -10.79 -3.08 -14.27
C LEU A 144 -9.37 -3.43 -14.76
N VAL A 145 -8.35 -2.72 -14.25
CA VAL A 145 -6.95 -2.90 -14.68
C VAL A 145 -6.39 -4.25 -14.22
N PHE A 146 -6.77 -4.72 -13.03
CA PHE A 146 -6.30 -5.99 -12.47
C PHE A 146 -7.14 -7.20 -12.90
N ASN A 147 -8.25 -6.94 -13.60
CA ASN A 147 -9.26 -7.96 -13.94
C ASN A 147 -9.67 -8.78 -12.69
N GLY A 148 -9.91 -8.09 -11.56
CA GLY A 148 -10.28 -8.76 -10.31
C GLY A 148 -10.27 -7.85 -9.10
N GLN A 149 -10.79 -8.39 -8.00
CA GLN A 149 -11.01 -7.69 -6.72
C GLN A 149 -10.06 -8.15 -5.61
N GLU A 150 -9.12 -9.01 -5.93
CA GLU A 150 -8.22 -9.65 -4.96
C GLU A 150 -6.92 -8.86 -4.81
N TYR A 151 -6.92 -7.91 -3.89
CA TYR A 151 -5.77 -7.14 -3.42
C TYR A 151 -6.10 -6.54 -2.05
N SER A 152 -5.07 -6.30 -1.23
CA SER A 152 -5.26 -5.74 0.11
C SER A 152 -5.60 -4.26 0.05
N ARG A 153 -6.60 -3.87 0.85
CA ARG A 153 -7.07 -2.48 0.97
C ARG A 153 -7.34 -2.11 2.40
N LEU A 154 -6.81 -0.98 2.82
CA LEU A 154 -7.12 -0.34 4.09
C LEU A 154 -8.21 0.71 3.82
N ARG A 155 -9.43 0.41 4.26
CA ARG A 155 -10.61 1.27 4.13
C ARG A 155 -10.68 2.18 5.34
N MET A 156 -10.63 3.48 5.14
CA MET A 156 -10.72 4.49 6.19
C MET A 156 -12.10 5.13 6.18
N GLY A 157 -12.81 4.99 7.28
CA GLY A 157 -14.17 5.52 7.42
C GLY A 157 -14.18 7.04 7.41
N ILE A 158 -14.98 7.60 6.52
CA ILE A 158 -15.24 9.04 6.43
C ILE A 158 -16.69 9.40 6.80
N GLY A 159 -17.49 8.39 7.21
CA GLY A 159 -18.91 8.57 7.48
C GLY A 159 -19.76 8.71 6.23
N ASN A 160 -21.05 8.95 6.41
CA ASN A 160 -22.04 9.05 5.33
C ASN A 160 -23.15 10.07 5.64
N ASP A 161 -22.82 11.11 6.38
CA ASP A 161 -23.80 12.16 6.75
C ASP A 161 -24.00 13.14 5.59
N PHE A 162 -24.73 12.67 4.56
CA PHE A 162 -25.11 13.45 3.39
C PHE A 162 -26.46 13.04 2.84
N SER A 163 -27.15 13.96 2.17
CA SER A 163 -28.46 13.71 1.55
C SER A 163 -28.30 12.85 0.29
N LYS A 164 -29.37 12.12 -0.05
CA LYS A 164 -29.39 11.29 -1.26
C LYS A 164 -28.99 12.11 -2.51
N GLY A 165 -28.03 11.61 -3.26
CA GLY A 165 -27.49 12.26 -4.47
C GLY A 165 -26.28 13.18 -4.23
N GLN A 166 -25.92 13.49 -2.98
CA GLN A 166 -24.79 14.38 -2.65
C GLN A 166 -23.49 13.64 -2.32
N GLN A 167 -23.41 12.36 -2.65
CA GLN A 167 -22.24 11.53 -2.35
C GLN A 167 -20.94 12.12 -2.94
N VAL A 168 -20.97 12.63 -4.18
CA VAL A 168 -19.81 13.20 -4.85
C VAL A 168 -19.36 14.47 -4.13
N ASP A 169 -20.28 15.36 -3.81
CA ASP A 169 -19.97 16.59 -3.11
C ASP A 169 -19.40 16.30 -1.71
N PHE A 170 -19.94 15.30 -1.02
CA PHE A 170 -19.46 14.89 0.30
C PHE A 170 -18.02 14.39 0.27
N VAL A 171 -17.66 13.46 -0.62
CA VAL A 171 -16.29 12.94 -0.70
C VAL A 171 -15.29 14.00 -1.16
N LEU A 172 -15.72 14.96 -1.97
CA LEU A 172 -14.90 16.08 -2.44
C LEU A 172 -14.93 17.31 -1.50
N SER A 173 -15.68 17.25 -0.40
CA SER A 173 -15.64 18.30 0.62
C SER A 173 -14.52 18.05 1.64
N ASN A 174 -14.07 19.14 2.27
CA ASN A 174 -13.09 19.08 3.35
C ASN A 174 -13.72 18.49 4.63
N PHE A 175 -12.88 17.96 5.49
CA PHE A 175 -13.26 17.59 6.85
C PHE A 175 -13.73 18.83 7.62
N ASN A 176 -14.72 18.67 8.49
CA ASN A 176 -15.11 19.73 9.41
C ASN A 176 -14.03 19.93 10.51
N LYS A 177 -14.19 20.91 11.37
CA LYS A 177 -13.18 21.26 12.37
C LYS A 177 -12.90 20.10 13.35
N GLU A 178 -13.94 19.48 13.87
CA GLU A 178 -13.82 18.37 14.83
C GLU A 178 -13.19 17.13 14.17
N GLU A 179 -13.59 16.82 12.94
CA GLU A 179 -13.00 15.75 12.16
C GLU A 179 -11.52 16.03 11.87
N PHE A 180 -11.19 17.27 11.48
CA PHE A 180 -9.82 17.66 11.16
C PHE A 180 -8.88 17.56 12.36
N GLU A 181 -9.35 17.95 13.55
CA GLU A 181 -8.61 17.80 14.82
C GLU A 181 -8.34 16.33 15.17
N ALA A 182 -9.23 15.41 14.77
CA ALA A 182 -9.09 13.97 15.01
C ALA A 182 -8.20 13.25 13.97
N LEU A 183 -7.98 13.84 12.78
CA LEU A 183 -7.24 13.20 11.68
C LEU A 183 -5.85 12.68 12.07
N PRO A 184 -5.01 13.42 12.81
CA PRO A 184 -3.67 12.93 13.16
C PRO A 184 -3.68 11.57 13.85
N ALA A 185 -4.54 11.37 14.84
CA ALA A 185 -4.66 10.10 15.56
C ALA A 185 -5.20 8.96 14.67
N ILE A 186 -6.17 9.28 13.77
CA ILE A 186 -6.74 8.34 12.81
C ILE A 186 -5.67 7.89 11.81
N MET A 187 -4.89 8.83 11.30
CA MET A 187 -3.80 8.55 10.35
C MET A 187 -2.65 7.80 11.02
N ASP A 188 -2.29 8.11 12.27
CA ASP A 188 -1.26 7.36 13.02
C ASP A 188 -1.65 5.89 13.15
N LYS A 189 -2.91 5.57 13.46
CA LYS A 189 -3.42 4.20 13.49
C LYS A 189 -3.35 3.53 12.10
N ALA A 190 -3.63 4.27 11.01
CA ALA A 190 -3.51 3.75 9.66
C ALA A 190 -2.05 3.48 9.26
N VAL A 191 -1.11 4.33 9.69
CA VAL A 191 0.34 4.12 9.53
C VAL A 191 0.79 2.85 10.26
N GLU A 192 0.39 2.67 11.53
CA GLU A 192 0.69 1.44 12.29
C GLU A 192 0.13 0.19 11.60
N THR A 193 -1.10 0.23 11.12
CA THR A 193 -1.73 -0.86 10.37
C THR A 193 -0.96 -1.18 9.10
N THR A 194 -0.52 -0.17 8.36
CA THR A 194 0.28 -0.31 7.14
C THR A 194 1.63 -0.96 7.42
N LEU A 195 2.32 -0.52 8.48
CA LEU A 195 3.61 -1.10 8.89
C LEU A 195 3.44 -2.54 9.42
N SER A 196 2.35 -2.81 10.10
CA SER A 196 1.98 -4.17 10.54
C SER A 196 1.76 -5.08 9.33
N PHE A 197 1.01 -4.63 8.31
CA PHE A 197 0.83 -5.37 7.05
C PHE A 197 2.17 -5.75 6.42
N CYS A 198 3.12 -4.84 6.36
CA CYS A 198 4.44 -5.08 5.78
C CYS A 198 5.33 -6.03 6.63
N THR A 199 5.10 -6.12 7.92
CA THR A 199 6.00 -6.84 8.86
C THR A 199 5.50 -8.20 9.30
N ILE A 200 4.22 -8.30 9.67
CA ILE A 200 3.62 -9.53 10.19
C ILE A 200 2.58 -10.17 9.26
N GLY A 201 2.30 -9.53 8.12
CA GLY A 201 1.39 -10.01 7.08
C GLY A 201 -0.08 -9.65 7.32
N VAL A 202 -0.90 -9.80 6.28
CA VAL A 202 -2.27 -9.28 6.23
C VAL A 202 -3.19 -9.94 7.27
N GLU A 203 -3.15 -11.26 7.42
CA GLU A 203 -4.06 -11.99 8.33
C GLU A 203 -3.87 -11.57 9.78
N ARG A 204 -2.62 -11.55 10.27
CA ARG A 204 -2.31 -11.11 11.62
C ARG A 204 -2.68 -9.65 11.83
N THR A 205 -2.40 -8.80 10.85
CA THR A 205 -2.78 -7.38 10.91
C THR A 205 -4.29 -7.20 11.02
N MET A 206 -5.08 -7.95 10.24
CA MET A 206 -6.55 -7.91 10.33
C MET A 206 -7.04 -8.30 11.74
N ASN A 207 -6.44 -9.31 12.36
CA ASN A 207 -6.82 -9.75 13.71
C ASN A 207 -6.58 -8.66 14.78
N PHE A 208 -5.54 -7.86 14.62
CA PHE A 208 -5.21 -6.79 15.58
C PHE A 208 -5.99 -5.48 15.33
N PHE A 209 -6.21 -5.12 14.08
CA PHE A 209 -6.67 -3.76 13.73
C PHE A 209 -8.11 -3.68 13.21
N ASN A 210 -8.77 -4.80 12.91
CA ASN A 210 -10.17 -4.83 12.47
C ASN A 210 -11.20 -4.97 13.61
N GLN A 211 -10.75 -4.81 14.84
CA GLN A 211 -11.63 -4.89 16.01
C GLN A 211 -12.51 -3.66 16.15
#